data_9aa9c9c46f47887df149bc83ed85e11b
#
_entry.id   9aa9c9c46f47887df149bc83ed85e11b
#
_cell.length_a   1.000
_cell.length_b   1.000
_cell.length_c   1.000
_cell.angle_alpha   90.00
_cell.angle_beta   90.00
_cell.angle_gamma   90.00
#
_symmetry.space_group_name_H-M   'P 1'
#
loop_
_entity.id
_entity.type
_entity.pdbx_description
1 polymer ?
#
loop_
_entity_poly.entity_id
_entity_poly.type
_entity_poly.pdbx_seq_one_letter_code
_entity_poly.pdbx_strand_id
1 'polypeptide(L)'
;METRRRIVNLLKTQGPMDSAALAGRLKVTPMAVRQHLYALQQEKLVSAEERRVPLGRPAKHWRLTKDAERLFPDAYAELNVALITSVQDAFGADGMARLLDARATRQRADYASRISASAPLAKRVQQLARIRTDEGYMAEVKRDGDGFLFVENHCPICAAATVCQGFCATELDLFRSALGPGVSVERSEHILSGDRRCAYRITPSR
;
A
#
# COMPACT_ATOMS: atom_id res chain seq x y z
N MET A 1 -4.17 -24.57 -8.63
CA MET A 1 -4.54 -23.17 -8.30
C MET A 1 -6.04 -22.92 -8.28
N GLU A 2 -6.83 -23.57 -9.10
CA GLU A 2 -8.28 -23.35 -9.21
C GLU A 2 -9.07 -23.68 -7.94
N THR A 3 -8.86 -24.84 -7.32
CA THR A 3 -9.60 -25.27 -6.11
C THR A 3 -9.41 -24.31 -4.94
N ARG A 4 -8.19 -23.81 -4.71
CA ARG A 4 -7.89 -22.84 -3.66
C ARG A 4 -8.70 -21.55 -3.84
N ARG A 5 -8.73 -20.99 -5.05
CA ARG A 5 -9.48 -19.77 -5.37
C ARG A 5 -10.99 -19.98 -5.16
N ARG A 6 -11.51 -21.15 -5.55
CA ARG A 6 -12.91 -21.51 -5.36
C ARG A 6 -13.28 -21.64 -3.88
N ILE A 7 -12.40 -22.18 -3.02
CA ILE A 7 -12.59 -22.23 -1.57
C ILE A 7 -12.73 -20.80 -1.02
N VAL A 8 -11.79 -19.91 -1.36
CA VAL A 8 -11.81 -18.50 -0.92
C VAL A 8 -13.11 -17.81 -1.36
N ASN A 9 -13.53 -17.99 -2.60
CA ASN A 9 -14.77 -17.41 -3.12
C ASN A 9 -16.01 -17.94 -2.39
N LEU A 10 -16.08 -19.25 -2.10
CA LEU A 10 -17.18 -19.82 -1.33
C LEU A 10 -17.24 -19.25 0.09
N LEU A 11 -16.10 -19.13 0.77
CA LEU A 11 -16.04 -18.53 2.10
C LEU A 11 -16.41 -17.03 2.09
N LYS A 12 -16.12 -16.30 1.00
CA LYS A 12 -16.53 -14.90 0.84
C LYS A 12 -18.02 -14.74 0.62
N THR A 13 -18.58 -15.55 -0.27
CA THR A 13 -19.97 -15.40 -0.73
C THR A 13 -21.00 -16.06 0.18
N GLN A 14 -20.61 -17.10 0.92
CA GLN A 14 -21.52 -17.91 1.72
C GLN A 14 -21.18 -17.94 3.22
N GLY A 15 -20.09 -17.29 3.60
CA GLY A 15 -19.67 -17.22 4.99
C GLY A 15 -18.91 -18.47 5.47
N PRO A 16 -18.79 -18.66 6.80
CA PRO A 16 -18.03 -19.75 7.39
C PRO A 16 -18.59 -21.13 7.04
N MET A 17 -17.70 -22.04 6.62
CA MET A 17 -18.07 -23.42 6.21
C MET A 17 -17.08 -24.44 6.77
N ASP A 18 -17.56 -25.67 7.00
CA ASP A 18 -16.68 -26.79 7.30
C ASP A 18 -16.09 -27.43 6.02
N SER A 19 -15.09 -28.29 6.21
CA SER A 19 -14.40 -28.91 5.08
C SER A 19 -15.25 -29.90 4.28
N ALA A 20 -16.29 -30.49 4.87
CA ALA A 20 -17.20 -31.43 4.19
C ALA A 20 -18.16 -30.66 3.28
N ALA A 21 -18.73 -29.57 3.80
CA ALA A 21 -19.61 -28.70 3.01
C ALA A 21 -18.87 -28.07 1.82
N LEU A 22 -17.64 -27.59 2.01
CA LEU A 22 -16.77 -27.09 0.93
C LEU A 22 -16.48 -28.19 -0.10
N ALA A 23 -16.13 -29.40 0.36
CA ALA A 23 -15.82 -30.53 -0.51
C ALA A 23 -17.00 -30.92 -1.39
N GLY A 24 -18.20 -30.99 -0.82
CA GLY A 24 -19.43 -31.27 -1.56
C GLY A 24 -19.72 -30.25 -2.65
N ARG A 25 -19.55 -28.94 -2.36
CA ARG A 25 -19.78 -27.89 -3.35
C ARG A 25 -18.72 -27.84 -4.45
N LEU A 26 -17.49 -28.20 -4.12
CA LEU A 26 -16.38 -28.20 -5.06
C LEU A 26 -16.24 -29.50 -5.84
N LYS A 27 -16.97 -30.56 -5.45
CA LYS A 27 -16.88 -31.93 -5.98
C LYS A 27 -15.45 -32.49 -5.87
N VAL A 28 -14.82 -32.30 -4.71
CA VAL A 28 -13.48 -32.81 -4.36
C VAL A 28 -13.55 -33.51 -3.01
N THR A 29 -12.47 -34.19 -2.62
CA THR A 29 -12.42 -34.85 -1.31
C THR A 29 -12.26 -33.85 -0.14
N PRO A 30 -12.83 -34.14 1.05
CA PRO A 30 -12.62 -33.32 2.24
C PRO A 30 -11.13 -33.21 2.63
N MET A 31 -10.31 -34.21 2.29
CA MET A 31 -8.87 -34.21 2.53
C MET A 31 -8.18 -33.15 1.68
N ALA A 32 -8.49 -33.09 0.38
CA ALA A 32 -7.94 -32.08 -0.52
C ALA A 32 -8.32 -30.64 -0.07
N VAL A 33 -9.58 -30.45 0.35
CA VAL A 33 -10.02 -29.17 0.92
C VAL A 33 -9.22 -28.80 2.17
N ARG A 34 -9.03 -29.76 3.10
CA ARG A 34 -8.24 -29.50 4.33
C ARG A 34 -6.82 -29.08 4.03
N GLN A 35 -6.14 -29.71 3.07
CA GLN A 35 -4.78 -29.32 2.66
C GLN A 35 -4.74 -27.85 2.22
N HIS A 36 -5.68 -27.41 1.39
CA HIS A 36 -5.78 -26.01 0.99
C HIS A 36 -6.10 -25.07 2.15
N LEU A 37 -7.02 -25.47 3.04
CA LEU A 37 -7.39 -24.66 4.21
C LEU A 37 -6.23 -24.49 5.19
N TYR A 38 -5.43 -25.52 5.44
CA TYR A 38 -4.23 -25.40 6.29
C TYR A 38 -3.15 -24.52 5.65
N ALA A 39 -2.95 -24.62 4.33
CA ALA A 39 -2.04 -23.71 3.63
C ALA A 39 -2.52 -22.25 3.71
N LEU A 40 -3.81 -21.99 3.51
CA LEU A 40 -4.41 -20.67 3.67
C LEU A 40 -4.32 -20.15 5.11
N GLN A 41 -4.40 -21.04 6.10
CA GLN A 41 -4.24 -20.69 7.52
C GLN A 41 -2.80 -20.29 7.85
N GLN A 42 -1.81 -20.99 7.31
CA GLN A 42 -0.39 -20.61 7.45
C GLN A 42 -0.11 -19.22 6.86
N GLU A 43 -0.78 -18.88 5.78
CA GLU A 43 -0.73 -17.55 5.14
C GLU A 43 -1.61 -16.50 5.86
N LYS A 44 -2.27 -16.88 6.97
CA LYS A 44 -3.19 -16.03 7.75
C LYS A 44 -4.43 -15.56 6.97
N LEU A 45 -4.80 -16.22 5.88
CA LEU A 45 -5.93 -15.85 5.04
C LEU A 45 -7.26 -16.44 5.54
N VAL A 46 -7.21 -17.54 6.27
CA VAL A 46 -8.37 -18.14 6.93
C VAL A 46 -8.08 -18.43 8.39
N SER A 47 -9.12 -18.45 9.20
CA SER A 47 -9.11 -18.92 10.58
C SER A 47 -10.17 -20.01 10.77
N ALA A 48 -9.95 -20.90 11.73
CA ALA A 48 -10.90 -21.93 12.09
C ALA A 48 -11.51 -21.67 13.47
N GLU A 49 -12.81 -21.89 13.58
CA GLU A 49 -13.57 -21.89 14.84
C GLU A 49 -14.19 -23.24 15.01
N GLU A 50 -14.03 -23.84 16.20
CA GLU A 50 -14.67 -25.11 16.52
C GLU A 50 -16.13 -24.88 16.92
N ARG A 51 -17.06 -25.51 16.23
CA ARG A 51 -18.48 -25.48 16.56
C ARG A 51 -18.93 -26.85 17.05
N ARG A 52 -19.60 -26.86 18.20
CA ARG A 52 -20.22 -28.07 18.71
C ARG A 52 -21.31 -28.54 17.75
N VAL A 53 -21.30 -29.80 17.43
CA VAL A 53 -22.36 -30.47 16.67
C VAL A 53 -23.17 -31.36 17.62
N PRO A 54 -24.48 -31.60 17.34
CA PRO A 54 -25.34 -32.38 18.22
C PRO A 54 -24.85 -33.82 18.45
N LEU A 55 -24.18 -34.39 17.46
CA LEU A 55 -23.59 -35.73 17.53
C LEU A 55 -22.20 -35.74 16.87
N GLY A 56 -21.18 -36.22 17.58
CA GLY A 56 -19.84 -36.39 17.05
C GLY A 56 -18.82 -35.35 17.57
N ARG A 57 -17.64 -35.37 16.95
CA ARG A 57 -16.55 -34.45 17.30
C ARG A 57 -16.87 -33.03 16.78
N PRO A 58 -16.54 -31.95 17.53
CA PRO A 58 -16.71 -30.58 17.06
C PRO A 58 -16.14 -30.37 15.65
N ALA A 59 -16.92 -29.74 14.80
CA ALA A 59 -16.52 -29.46 13.43
C ALA A 59 -15.78 -28.10 13.34
N LYS A 60 -14.66 -28.08 12.63
CA LYS A 60 -13.96 -26.81 12.31
C LYS A 60 -14.71 -26.09 11.22
N HIS A 61 -15.22 -24.90 11.52
CA HIS A 61 -15.76 -23.96 10.55
C HIS A 61 -14.68 -22.95 10.19
N TRP A 62 -14.42 -22.83 8.91
CA TRP A 62 -13.38 -21.95 8.36
C TRP A 62 -14.01 -20.67 7.87
N ARG A 63 -13.39 -19.55 8.19
CA ARG A 63 -13.79 -18.22 7.75
C ARG A 63 -12.60 -17.46 7.21
N LEU A 64 -12.84 -16.49 6.33
CA LEU A 64 -11.80 -15.55 5.90
C LEU A 64 -11.39 -14.64 7.06
N THR A 65 -10.13 -14.26 7.08
CA THR A 65 -9.60 -13.20 7.95
C THR A 65 -9.67 -11.85 7.24
N LYS A 66 -9.33 -10.76 7.94
CA LYS A 66 -9.17 -9.45 7.31
C LYS A 66 -8.05 -9.44 6.25
N ASP A 67 -6.97 -10.20 6.47
CA ASP A 67 -5.86 -10.29 5.52
C ASP A 67 -6.26 -10.92 4.18
N ALA A 68 -7.38 -11.66 4.13
CA ALA A 68 -7.90 -12.23 2.91
C ALA A 68 -8.51 -11.20 1.95
N GLU A 69 -8.82 -9.98 2.41
CA GLU A 69 -9.37 -8.94 1.54
C GLU A 69 -8.46 -8.65 0.35
N ARG A 70 -7.14 -8.74 0.52
CA ARG A 70 -6.14 -8.59 -0.56
C ARG A 70 -6.27 -9.59 -1.73
N LEU A 71 -7.06 -10.64 -1.57
CA LEU A 71 -7.31 -11.64 -2.62
C LEU A 71 -8.46 -11.27 -3.56
N PHE A 72 -9.20 -10.22 -3.20
CA PHE A 72 -10.36 -9.76 -3.98
C PHE A 72 -10.01 -8.48 -4.73
N PRO A 73 -10.61 -8.27 -5.91
CA PRO A 73 -10.48 -7.00 -6.60
C PRO A 73 -10.95 -5.86 -5.69
N ASP A 74 -10.23 -4.77 -5.71
CA ASP A 74 -10.65 -3.51 -5.15
C ASP A 74 -10.77 -2.46 -6.27
N ALA A 75 -11.41 -1.36 -5.97
CA ALA A 75 -11.60 -0.23 -6.89
C ALA A 75 -11.04 1.07 -6.31
N TYR A 76 -10.06 0.98 -5.40
CA TYR A 76 -9.53 2.18 -4.73
C TYR A 76 -8.83 3.13 -5.70
N ALA A 77 -8.13 2.60 -6.72
CA ALA A 77 -7.46 3.43 -7.71
C ALA A 77 -8.48 4.21 -8.54
N GLU A 78 -9.51 3.53 -9.05
CA GLU A 78 -10.59 4.13 -9.84
C GLU A 78 -11.41 5.11 -9.01
N LEU A 79 -11.74 4.77 -7.77
CA LEU A 79 -12.45 5.66 -6.86
C LEU A 79 -11.64 6.93 -6.57
N ASN A 80 -10.33 6.81 -6.32
CA ASN A 80 -9.47 7.96 -6.10
C ASN A 80 -9.41 8.87 -7.33
N VAL A 81 -9.29 8.31 -8.52
CA VAL A 81 -9.33 9.07 -9.79
C VAL A 81 -10.67 9.80 -9.92
N ALA A 82 -11.80 9.10 -9.72
CA ALA A 82 -13.13 9.70 -9.80
C ALA A 82 -13.32 10.84 -8.79
N LEU A 83 -12.85 10.67 -7.55
CA LEU A 83 -12.93 11.72 -6.52
C LEU A 83 -12.07 12.94 -6.88
N ILE A 84 -10.85 12.75 -7.39
CA ILE A 84 -9.99 13.85 -7.82
C ILE A 84 -10.64 14.62 -8.97
N THR A 85 -11.15 13.91 -9.98
CA THR A 85 -11.88 14.51 -11.09
C THR A 85 -13.10 15.28 -10.62
N SER A 86 -13.89 14.68 -9.71
CA SER A 86 -15.07 15.36 -9.14
C SER A 86 -14.72 16.65 -8.38
N VAL A 87 -13.58 16.67 -7.66
CA VAL A 87 -13.09 17.90 -7.00
C VAL A 87 -12.69 18.95 -8.04
N GLN A 88 -12.03 18.56 -9.14
CA GLN A 88 -11.67 19.47 -10.21
C GLN A 88 -12.90 20.05 -10.90
N ASP A 89 -13.90 19.20 -11.18
CA ASP A 89 -15.13 19.62 -11.87
C ASP A 89 -16.01 20.52 -10.99
N ALA A 90 -16.15 20.20 -9.70
CA ALA A 90 -17.02 20.92 -8.79
C ALA A 90 -16.41 22.21 -8.23
N PHE A 91 -15.09 22.24 -8.01
CA PHE A 91 -14.41 23.31 -7.28
C PHE A 91 -13.28 23.97 -8.05
N GLY A 92 -13.00 23.53 -9.28
CA GLY A 92 -11.97 24.09 -10.15
C GLY A 92 -10.54 23.95 -9.62
N ALA A 93 -9.63 24.73 -10.23
CA ALA A 93 -8.20 24.71 -9.87
C ALA A 93 -7.94 25.13 -8.42
N ASP A 94 -8.68 26.09 -7.91
CA ASP A 94 -8.54 26.61 -6.54
C ASP A 94 -8.93 25.55 -5.51
N GLY A 95 -10.03 24.80 -5.77
CA GLY A 95 -10.44 23.70 -4.91
C GLY A 95 -9.40 22.59 -4.87
N MET A 96 -8.79 22.27 -6.01
CA MET A 96 -7.73 21.28 -6.09
C MET A 96 -6.46 21.75 -5.38
N ALA A 97 -6.07 23.01 -5.53
CA ALA A 97 -4.92 23.58 -4.84
C ALA A 97 -5.10 23.51 -3.31
N ARG A 98 -6.28 23.87 -2.80
CA ARG A 98 -6.61 23.77 -1.36
C ARG A 98 -6.56 22.32 -0.86
N LEU A 99 -7.03 21.35 -1.64
CA LEU A 99 -6.94 19.93 -1.30
C LEU A 99 -5.50 19.47 -1.18
N LEU A 100 -4.65 19.82 -2.16
CA LEU A 100 -3.23 19.46 -2.18
C LEU A 100 -2.48 20.10 -1.01
N ASP A 101 -2.74 21.38 -0.69
CA ASP A 101 -2.12 22.06 0.43
C ASP A 101 -2.53 21.46 1.78
N ALA A 102 -3.81 21.17 1.96
CA ALA A 102 -4.29 20.51 3.18
C ALA A 102 -3.65 19.13 3.39
N ARG A 103 -3.50 18.35 2.31
CA ARG A 103 -2.81 17.06 2.32
C ARG A 103 -1.31 17.24 2.64
N ALA A 104 -0.63 18.15 1.95
CA ALA A 104 0.78 18.42 2.14
C ALA A 104 1.09 18.90 3.57
N THR A 105 0.22 19.71 4.16
CA THR A 105 0.34 20.17 5.55
C THR A 105 0.29 19.02 6.54
N ARG A 106 -0.63 18.09 6.39
CA ARG A 106 -0.72 16.88 7.23
C ARG A 106 0.51 15.99 7.07
N GLN A 107 0.98 15.78 5.83
CA GLN A 107 2.17 14.98 5.58
C GLN A 107 3.44 15.62 6.15
N ARG A 108 3.60 16.95 6.01
CA ARG A 108 4.73 17.67 6.62
C ARG A 108 4.76 17.47 8.14
N ALA A 109 3.62 17.57 8.81
CA ALA A 109 3.53 17.37 10.26
C ALA A 109 3.89 15.92 10.66
N ASP A 110 3.38 14.92 9.93
CA ASP A 110 3.72 13.50 10.18
C ASP A 110 5.21 13.25 9.97
N TYR A 111 5.79 13.69 8.86
CA TYR A 111 7.21 13.49 8.56
C TYR A 111 8.12 14.22 9.56
N ALA A 112 7.76 15.44 9.99
CA ALA A 112 8.49 16.17 11.01
C ALA A 112 8.51 15.45 12.37
N SER A 113 7.46 14.70 12.69
CA SER A 113 7.42 13.88 13.91
C SER A 113 8.30 12.62 13.84
N ARG A 114 8.60 12.13 12.65
CA ARG A 114 9.31 10.86 12.39
C ARG A 114 10.76 11.05 11.95
N ILE A 115 11.11 12.24 11.43
CA ILE A 115 12.46 12.58 10.97
C ILE A 115 13.07 13.57 11.95
N SER A 116 14.16 13.17 12.62
CA SER A 116 14.85 14.04 13.56
C SER A 116 15.64 15.14 12.84
N ALA A 117 15.21 16.39 12.97
CA ALA A 117 15.85 17.54 12.33
C ALA A 117 17.33 17.73 12.77
N SER A 118 17.68 17.33 13.98
CA SER A 118 19.07 17.43 14.52
C SER A 118 19.98 16.27 14.07
N ALA A 119 19.42 15.23 13.41
CA ALA A 119 20.21 14.10 12.96
C ALA A 119 21.08 14.45 11.73
N PRO A 120 22.22 13.79 11.55
CA PRO A 120 23.02 13.90 10.33
C PRO A 120 22.18 13.59 9.09
N LEU A 121 22.50 14.21 7.93
CA LEU A 121 21.76 14.06 6.68
C LEU A 121 21.57 12.58 6.30
N ALA A 122 22.60 11.75 6.42
CA ALA A 122 22.51 10.33 6.15
C ALA A 122 21.37 9.62 6.94
N LYS A 123 21.21 9.97 8.22
CA LYS A 123 20.15 9.40 9.06
C LYS A 123 18.77 9.93 8.67
N ARG A 124 18.66 11.22 8.34
CA ARG A 124 17.39 11.82 7.87
C ARG A 124 16.92 11.17 6.56
N VAL A 125 17.82 10.95 5.60
CA VAL A 125 17.51 10.28 4.32
C VAL A 125 17.11 8.82 4.54
N GLN A 126 17.74 8.12 5.48
CA GLN A 126 17.32 6.76 5.84
C GLN A 126 15.96 6.72 6.53
N GLN A 127 15.65 7.70 7.40
CA GLN A 127 14.33 7.81 8.03
C GLN A 127 13.25 8.09 6.97
N LEU A 128 13.53 8.98 6.01
CA LEU A 128 12.65 9.25 4.87
C LEU A 128 12.38 7.95 4.08
N ALA A 129 13.41 7.17 3.76
CA ALA A 129 13.25 5.92 3.03
C ALA A 129 12.38 4.89 3.77
N ARG A 130 12.50 4.80 5.09
CA ARG A 130 11.64 3.94 5.90
C ARG A 130 10.18 4.37 5.83
N ILE A 131 9.91 5.68 6.02
CA ILE A 131 8.56 6.24 5.92
C ILE A 131 7.96 5.90 4.55
N ARG A 132 8.69 6.15 3.47
CA ARG A 132 8.21 5.91 2.11
C ARG A 132 8.01 4.42 1.82
N THR A 133 8.85 3.55 2.39
CA THR A 133 8.66 2.10 2.27
C THR A 133 7.39 1.65 3.01
N ASP A 134 7.13 2.16 4.21
CA ASP A 134 5.89 1.90 4.96
C ASP A 134 4.65 2.38 4.18
N GLU A 135 4.77 3.48 3.43
CA GLU A 135 3.73 4.02 2.55
C GLU A 135 3.61 3.27 1.19
N GLY A 136 4.44 2.27 0.94
CA GLY A 136 4.36 1.39 -0.24
C GLY A 136 5.21 1.81 -1.44
N TYR A 137 6.10 2.79 -1.31
CA TYR A 137 6.92 3.27 -2.44
C TYR A 137 8.14 2.40 -2.76
N MET A 138 8.47 1.39 -1.98
CA MET A 138 9.66 0.54 -2.14
C MET A 138 10.94 1.41 -2.25
N ALA A 139 11.16 2.25 -1.22
CA ALA A 139 12.21 3.25 -1.24
C ALA A 139 13.58 2.67 -0.89
N GLU A 140 14.61 3.13 -1.60
CA GLU A 140 16.02 2.76 -1.40
C GLU A 140 16.88 4.01 -1.33
N VAL A 141 18.00 3.92 -0.61
CA VAL A 141 19.02 4.97 -0.51
C VAL A 141 20.37 4.41 -0.90
N LYS A 142 21.07 5.11 -1.79
CA LYS A 142 22.45 4.78 -2.18
C LYS A 142 23.31 6.01 -1.99
N ARG A 143 24.59 5.81 -1.62
CA ARG A 143 25.57 6.90 -1.61
C ARG A 143 25.85 7.34 -3.05
N ASP A 144 25.90 8.66 -3.29
CA ASP A 144 26.18 9.26 -4.60
C ASP A 144 27.07 10.50 -4.40
N GLY A 145 28.37 10.33 -4.58
CA GLY A 145 29.35 11.39 -4.30
C GLY A 145 29.31 11.86 -2.85
N ASP A 146 29.14 13.15 -2.67
CA ASP A 146 29.00 13.82 -1.36
C ASP A 146 27.56 13.76 -0.81
N GLY A 147 26.61 13.26 -1.63
CA GLY A 147 25.20 13.15 -1.32
C GLY A 147 24.66 11.74 -1.36
N PHE A 148 23.38 11.64 -1.73
CA PHE A 148 22.61 10.39 -1.80
C PHE A 148 21.74 10.38 -3.04
N LEU A 149 21.59 9.21 -3.65
CA LEU A 149 20.53 8.89 -4.59
C LEU A 149 19.40 8.19 -3.80
N PHE A 150 18.28 8.87 -3.69
CA PHE A 150 17.05 8.33 -3.11
C PHE A 150 16.15 7.85 -4.24
N VAL A 151 15.68 6.61 -4.16
CA VAL A 151 14.94 5.95 -5.24
C VAL A 151 13.63 5.38 -4.71
N GLU A 152 12.55 5.54 -5.45
CA GLU A 152 11.25 4.92 -5.22
C GLU A 152 10.92 4.02 -6.40
N ASN A 153 11.00 2.70 -6.17
CA ASN A 153 10.81 1.70 -7.22
C ASN A 153 9.35 1.44 -7.58
N HIS A 154 8.41 1.92 -6.75
CA HIS A 154 6.96 1.82 -6.95
C HIS A 154 6.30 3.15 -6.57
N CYS A 155 5.23 3.52 -7.28
CA CYS A 155 4.39 4.67 -6.95
C CYS A 155 2.97 4.19 -6.60
N PRO A 156 2.59 4.08 -5.32
CA PRO A 156 1.26 3.59 -4.92
C PRO A 156 0.14 4.58 -5.26
N ILE A 157 0.47 5.85 -5.56
CA ILE A 157 -0.49 6.88 -5.96
C ILE A 157 -0.44 7.18 -7.46
N CYS A 158 0.14 6.30 -8.29
CA CYS A 158 0.38 6.57 -9.70
C CYS A 158 -0.89 6.98 -10.45
N ALA A 159 -2.01 6.29 -10.22
CA ALA A 159 -3.30 6.61 -10.83
C ALA A 159 -3.77 8.05 -10.50
N ALA A 160 -3.68 8.45 -9.23
CA ALA A 160 -4.01 9.81 -8.79
C ALA A 160 -3.05 10.86 -9.37
N ALA A 161 -1.76 10.56 -9.40
CA ALA A 161 -0.73 11.46 -9.93
C ALA A 161 -0.83 11.66 -11.45
N THR A 162 -1.34 10.67 -12.19
CA THR A 162 -1.60 10.77 -13.62
C THR A 162 -2.69 11.81 -13.94
N VAL A 163 -3.75 11.88 -13.12
CA VAL A 163 -4.84 12.86 -13.33
C VAL A 163 -4.53 14.22 -12.70
N CYS A 164 -3.64 14.28 -11.72
CA CYS A 164 -3.23 15.53 -11.09
C CYS A 164 -1.74 15.51 -10.70
N GLN A 165 -0.89 16.11 -11.52
CA GLN A 165 0.55 16.19 -11.28
C GLN A 165 0.93 17.03 -10.04
N GLY A 166 0.00 17.80 -9.48
CA GLY A 166 0.19 18.50 -8.23
C GLY A 166 0.59 17.61 -7.06
N PHE A 167 0.18 16.32 -7.07
CA PHE A 167 0.66 15.35 -6.09
C PHE A 167 2.18 15.15 -6.15
N CYS A 168 2.76 15.08 -7.35
CA CYS A 168 4.20 14.91 -7.53
C CYS A 168 4.98 16.20 -7.19
N ALA A 169 4.39 17.38 -7.43
CA ALA A 169 5.01 18.66 -7.06
C ALA A 169 5.05 18.81 -5.54
N THR A 170 3.93 18.60 -4.85
CA THR A 170 3.87 18.67 -3.38
C THR A 170 4.75 17.64 -2.68
N GLU A 171 4.99 16.47 -3.31
CA GLU A 171 5.90 15.45 -2.79
C GLU A 171 7.36 15.91 -2.79
N LEU A 172 7.82 16.57 -3.85
CA LEU A 172 9.18 17.12 -3.91
C LEU A 172 9.39 18.19 -2.81
N ASP A 173 8.40 19.05 -2.58
CA ASP A 173 8.44 20.06 -1.53
C ASP A 173 8.37 19.43 -0.13
N LEU A 174 7.63 18.32 0.02
CA LEU A 174 7.63 17.54 1.26
C LEU A 174 9.03 17.01 1.59
N PHE A 175 9.76 16.46 0.61
CA PHE A 175 11.11 15.95 0.84
C PHE A 175 12.09 17.07 1.22
N ARG A 176 12.01 18.23 0.55
CA ARG A 176 12.80 19.42 0.92
C ARG A 176 12.51 19.86 2.34
N SER A 177 11.25 19.95 2.71
CA SER A 177 10.82 20.30 4.08
C SER A 177 11.30 19.28 5.12
N ALA A 178 11.15 17.99 4.84
CA ALA A 178 11.49 16.91 5.76
C ALA A 178 13.01 16.77 5.99
N LEU A 179 13.80 17.00 4.96
CA LEU A 179 15.27 16.98 5.05
C LEU A 179 15.85 18.27 5.60
N GLY A 180 15.06 19.34 5.64
CA GLY A 180 15.40 20.60 6.28
C GLY A 180 16.32 21.53 5.48
N PRO A 181 16.62 22.72 6.03
CA PRO A 181 17.46 23.71 5.37
C PRO A 181 18.89 23.18 5.19
N GLY A 182 19.59 23.68 4.18
CA GLY A 182 20.96 23.26 3.85
C GLY A 182 21.02 21.93 3.07
N VAL A 183 19.90 21.48 2.49
CA VAL A 183 19.86 20.29 1.65
C VAL A 183 19.15 20.61 0.34
N SER A 184 19.80 20.31 -0.79
CA SER A 184 19.18 20.33 -2.12
C SER A 184 18.55 18.98 -2.41
N VAL A 185 17.32 18.98 -2.94
CA VAL A 185 16.61 17.80 -3.40
C VAL A 185 16.12 18.06 -4.83
N GLU A 186 16.63 17.31 -5.77
CA GLU A 186 16.30 17.42 -7.18
C GLU A 186 15.80 16.07 -7.71
N ARG A 187 14.66 16.07 -8.42
CA ARG A 187 14.17 14.86 -9.08
C ARG A 187 14.98 14.62 -10.34
N SER A 188 15.62 13.44 -10.43
CA SER A 188 16.45 13.03 -11.57
C SER A 188 15.78 12.03 -12.50
N GLU A 189 14.82 11.22 -11.99
CA GLU A 189 13.99 10.29 -12.77
C GLU A 189 12.53 10.44 -12.32
N HIS A 190 11.58 10.35 -13.26
CA HIS A 190 10.15 10.52 -12.96
C HIS A 190 9.29 9.51 -13.71
N ILE A 191 8.57 8.66 -12.97
CA ILE A 191 7.74 7.60 -13.54
C ILE A 191 6.67 8.11 -14.54
N LEU A 192 6.10 9.31 -14.27
CA LEU A 192 5.12 9.93 -15.19
C LEU A 192 5.75 10.52 -16.45
N SER A 193 7.07 10.66 -16.50
CA SER A 193 7.82 11.05 -17.70
C SER A 193 8.31 9.86 -18.52
N GLY A 194 7.94 8.63 -18.13
CA GLY A 194 8.31 7.40 -18.80
C GLY A 194 9.51 6.68 -18.21
N ASP A 195 10.10 7.19 -17.13
CA ASP A 195 11.16 6.49 -16.41
C ASP A 195 10.62 5.27 -15.66
N ARG A 196 11.47 4.29 -15.42
CA ARG A 196 11.12 3.07 -14.69
C ARG A 196 10.68 3.31 -13.24
N ARG A 197 11.10 4.42 -12.66
CA ARG A 197 10.98 4.75 -11.22
C ARG A 197 11.03 6.24 -11.01
N CYS A 198 10.80 6.71 -9.77
CA CYS A 198 11.20 8.06 -9.36
C CYS A 198 12.56 8.00 -8.65
N ALA A 199 13.44 8.97 -8.95
CA ALA A 199 14.71 9.10 -8.26
C ALA A 199 15.00 10.58 -7.95
N TYR A 200 15.69 10.78 -6.83
CA TYR A 200 15.99 12.12 -6.33
C TYR A 200 17.46 12.17 -5.89
N ARG A 201 18.18 13.17 -6.39
CA ARG A 201 19.53 13.49 -5.92
C ARG A 201 19.41 14.41 -4.70
N ILE A 202 20.02 14.03 -3.60
CA ILE A 202 19.99 14.73 -2.32
C ILE A 202 21.42 15.10 -1.98
N THR A 203 21.74 16.40 -1.94
CA THR A 203 23.08 16.91 -1.66
C THR A 203 23.04 17.99 -0.59
N PRO A 204 24.11 18.15 0.21
CA PRO A 204 24.26 19.34 1.04
C PRO A 204 24.22 20.61 0.14
N SER A 205 23.42 21.60 0.52
CA SER A 205 23.51 22.92 -0.11
C SER A 205 24.82 23.59 0.27
N ARG A 206 25.53 24.15 -0.69
CA ARG A 206 26.75 24.94 -0.46
C ARG A 206 26.42 26.30 0.10
#